data_ce8fa5986ec19591bea1cb67bdab768c
#
_entry.id   ce8fa5986ec19591bea1cb67bdab768c
#
_cell.length_a   1.000
_cell.length_b   1.000
_cell.length_c   1.000
_cell.angle_alpha   90.00
_cell.angle_beta   90.00
_cell.angle_gamma   90.00
#
_symmetry.space_group_name_H-M   'P 1'
#
loop_
_entity.id
_entity.type
_entity.pdbx_description
1 polymer ?
#
loop_
_entity_poly.entity_id
_entity_poly.type
_entity_poly.pdbx_seq_one_letter_code
_entity_poly.pdbx_strand_id
1 'polypeptide(L)'
;MKKQLLFISALVLGSLGWGQQKTIKVACVGNSITYGYGIENREQNSYPSVLQRLLGKGYKVENFGHSGATLLSKGHRPYIQQEEYQKALAFAGDIVVIHLGINDTDPHNWPNHRNDFVKDYLTLIFSFKKANPKARIVIARMSPLSHRHPRFESGTRDWHAEIQQAIALVAQQTNAQLIDFHEPLYHFPQMLPDAVHPNAQGAAILAQVVYGAITGDYGGLQLPEIYSDNMVLQHGQSLPLHGIANAGTKITVTIGNQQLNTTADSNGKWQVTLAPLAAKETYTLQITAGKEKRVFKNVVAGEVWLCSGQSNMEFEMFQASTGERDIPQAENPNIRLFDMEARWRTDNANAWELSALDSINQLQYYKPAQWEVCSPKTVRAFSAVAYYFGRRLQKELNMPIGLICNAVGGSPTEAWIDRRTLEYDFPRILNNWRENDFIMGWVRQRAGENIAKATDKLQRHPYEPAYLFEAGILPLAQYPIKGVIWYQGESNAHNKEAHSKLFTLLVKSWRTEFNNPQMPFYYVQLSSIN
;
A
#
# COMPACT_ATOMS: atom_id res chain seq x y z
N MET A 1 83.28 16.97 35.69
CA MET A 1 82.19 17.91 35.91
C MET A 1 81.17 17.70 34.76
N LYS A 2 80.10 16.90 34.99
CA LYS A 2 79.03 16.65 34.01
C LYS A 2 77.79 17.38 34.47
N LYS A 3 77.30 18.34 33.68
CA LYS A 3 76.03 19.04 33.93
C LYS A 3 74.90 18.20 33.41
N GLN A 4 73.94 17.80 34.24
CA GLN A 4 72.68 17.19 33.89
C GLN A 4 71.68 18.32 33.56
N LEU A 5 71.08 18.27 32.31
CA LEU A 5 69.91 19.06 31.95
C LEU A 5 68.66 18.28 32.33
N LEU A 6 67.82 18.82 33.18
CA LEU A 6 66.44 18.36 33.41
C LEU A 6 65.55 18.90 32.30
N PHE A 7 64.89 18.00 31.56
CA PHE A 7 63.77 18.32 30.68
C PHE A 7 62.48 18.18 31.49
N ILE A 8 61.79 19.28 31.72
CA ILE A 8 60.42 19.28 32.25
C ILE A 8 59.46 19.18 31.07
N SER A 9 58.82 18.01 30.92
CA SER A 9 57.72 17.80 29.94
C SER A 9 56.41 18.31 30.55
N ALA A 10 55.90 19.42 30.05
CA ALA A 10 54.57 19.90 30.39
C ALA A 10 53.54 19.05 29.60
N LEU A 11 52.81 18.16 30.28
CA LEU A 11 51.61 17.50 29.73
C LEU A 11 50.48 18.53 29.62
N VAL A 12 50.20 18.97 28.41
CA VAL A 12 48.95 19.70 28.11
C VAL A 12 47.82 18.65 27.98
N LEU A 13 47.05 18.49 29.05
CA LEU A 13 45.79 17.77 29.04
C LEU A 13 44.77 18.61 28.24
N GLY A 14 44.68 18.37 26.95
CA GLY A 14 43.60 18.86 26.13
C GLY A 14 42.29 18.18 26.56
N SER A 15 41.45 18.88 27.32
CA SER A 15 40.06 18.49 27.56
C SER A 15 39.32 18.51 26.23
N LEU A 16 39.19 17.34 25.60
CA LEU A 16 38.20 17.11 24.54
C LEU A 16 36.83 17.29 25.20
N GLY A 17 36.31 18.52 25.10
CA GLY A 17 34.94 18.81 25.43
C GLY A 17 34.03 17.98 24.52
N TRP A 18 33.47 16.91 25.07
CA TRP A 18 32.34 16.23 24.46
C TRP A 18 31.18 17.22 24.45
N GLY A 19 31.01 17.93 23.34
CA GLY A 19 29.83 18.75 23.13
C GLY A 19 28.62 17.84 23.27
N GLN A 20 27.81 18.06 24.30
CA GLN A 20 26.53 17.37 24.47
C GLN A 20 25.71 17.58 23.19
N GLN A 21 25.55 16.54 22.40
CA GLN A 21 24.77 16.60 21.17
C GLN A 21 23.35 17.06 21.54
N LYS A 22 22.93 18.22 21.03
CA LYS A 22 21.62 18.82 21.36
C LYS A 22 20.52 17.84 20.97
N THR A 23 19.72 17.41 21.94
CA THR A 23 18.57 16.55 21.73
C THR A 23 17.55 17.29 20.86
N ILE A 24 17.11 16.66 19.74
CA ILE A 24 16.10 17.20 18.83
C ILE A 24 14.72 16.96 19.43
N LYS A 25 13.93 18.02 19.57
CA LYS A 25 12.58 17.97 20.14
C LYS A 25 11.55 17.72 19.05
N VAL A 26 10.74 16.68 19.20
CA VAL A 26 9.64 16.32 18.27
C VAL A 26 8.31 16.45 19.01
N ALA A 27 7.47 17.40 18.58
CA ALA A 27 6.13 17.59 19.09
C ALA A 27 5.12 16.86 18.20
N CYS A 28 4.45 15.82 18.72
CA CYS A 28 3.33 15.16 18.04
C CYS A 28 2.02 15.83 18.45
N VAL A 29 1.48 16.65 17.58
CA VAL A 29 0.28 17.47 17.77
C VAL A 29 -0.90 16.80 17.08
N GLY A 30 -2.03 16.63 17.76
CA GLY A 30 -3.18 16.00 17.13
C GLY A 30 -4.36 15.71 18.04
N ASN A 31 -5.19 14.80 17.57
CA ASN A 31 -6.42 14.38 18.23
C ASN A 31 -6.26 13.05 19.00
N SER A 32 -7.34 12.29 19.14
CA SER A 32 -7.38 10.98 19.81
C SER A 32 -6.41 9.95 19.21
N ILE A 33 -6.12 9.99 17.91
CA ILE A 33 -5.17 9.09 17.26
C ILE A 33 -3.74 9.39 17.72
N THR A 34 -3.38 10.67 17.81
CA THR A 34 -2.10 11.07 18.39
C THR A 34 -2.03 10.75 19.87
N TYR A 35 -3.11 11.00 20.61
CA TYR A 35 -3.24 10.62 22.01
C TYR A 35 -3.01 9.12 22.22
N GLY A 36 -3.50 8.26 21.30
CA GLY A 36 -3.47 6.79 21.38
C GLY A 36 -4.73 6.24 22.05
N TYR A 37 -5.91 6.82 21.73
CA TYR A 37 -7.19 6.36 22.26
C TYR A 37 -7.48 4.91 21.88
N GLY A 38 -7.95 4.11 22.85
CA GLY A 38 -8.28 2.70 22.63
C GLY A 38 -7.07 1.74 22.55
N ILE A 39 -5.85 2.24 22.62
CA ILE A 39 -4.64 1.42 22.58
C ILE A 39 -4.29 0.93 24.01
N GLU A 40 -4.20 -0.38 24.15
CA GLU A 40 -3.70 -0.98 25.39
C GLU A 40 -2.24 -0.60 25.63
N ASN A 41 -1.90 -0.29 26.89
CA ASN A 41 -0.58 0.23 27.27
C ASN A 41 -0.15 1.44 26.39
N ARG A 42 -1.03 2.42 26.25
CA ARG A 42 -0.87 3.63 25.44
C ARG A 42 0.49 4.29 25.59
N GLU A 43 1.02 4.35 26.83
CA GLU A 43 2.32 4.95 27.15
C GLU A 43 3.49 4.26 26.41
N GLN A 44 3.28 3.05 25.93
CA GLN A 44 4.27 2.30 25.15
C GLN A 44 3.89 2.16 23.68
N ASN A 45 2.58 2.07 23.38
CA ASN A 45 2.09 1.61 22.09
C ASN A 45 1.43 2.71 21.25
N SER A 46 1.25 3.95 21.76
CA SER A 46 0.83 5.06 20.90
C SER A 46 1.91 5.39 19.86
N TYR A 47 1.54 5.95 18.69
CA TYR A 47 2.54 6.22 17.66
C TYR A 47 3.67 7.16 18.12
N PRO A 48 3.45 8.21 18.97
CA PRO A 48 4.55 9.02 19.49
C PRO A 48 5.53 8.22 20.37
N SER A 49 5.02 7.27 21.16
CA SER A 49 5.85 6.42 22.02
C SER A 49 6.67 5.42 21.21
N VAL A 50 6.06 4.81 20.18
CA VAL A 50 6.77 3.95 19.23
C VAL A 50 7.83 4.76 18.47
N LEU A 51 7.49 5.96 18.02
CA LEU A 51 8.41 6.89 17.35
C LEU A 51 9.62 7.24 18.21
N GLN A 52 9.42 7.49 19.52
CA GLN A 52 10.52 7.74 20.45
C GLN A 52 11.51 6.55 20.48
N ARG A 53 11.00 5.33 20.49
CA ARG A 53 11.87 4.13 20.46
C ARG A 53 12.65 4.01 19.14
N LEU A 54 11.99 4.30 18.03
CA LEU A 54 12.63 4.25 16.69
C LEU A 54 13.74 5.31 16.55
N LEU A 55 13.49 6.53 17.01
CA LEU A 55 14.44 7.65 16.91
C LEU A 55 15.58 7.57 17.93
N GLY A 56 15.37 6.89 19.06
CA GLY A 56 16.39 6.71 20.10
C GLY A 56 16.73 7.99 20.90
N LYS A 57 17.88 7.94 21.60
CA LYS A 57 18.28 8.96 22.60
C LYS A 57 18.61 10.34 22.03
N GLY A 58 18.87 10.45 20.73
CA GLY A 58 19.15 11.73 20.06
C GLY A 58 17.91 12.63 19.92
N TYR A 59 16.74 12.09 20.22
CA TYR A 59 15.46 12.78 20.09
C TYR A 59 14.66 12.72 21.39
N LYS A 60 13.84 13.76 21.58
CA LYS A 60 12.82 13.81 22.63
C LYS A 60 11.45 13.98 21.96
N VAL A 61 10.66 12.91 21.91
CA VAL A 61 9.32 12.92 21.35
C VAL A 61 8.30 13.11 22.46
N GLU A 62 7.42 14.11 22.31
CA GLU A 62 6.35 14.38 23.26
C GLU A 62 4.99 14.29 22.56
N ASN A 63 4.02 13.69 23.25
CA ASN A 63 2.65 13.50 22.79
C ASN A 63 1.75 14.64 23.27
N PHE A 64 1.29 15.47 22.35
CA PHE A 64 0.34 16.55 22.57
C PHE A 64 -1.02 16.28 21.89
N GLY A 65 -1.42 15.01 21.84
CA GLY A 65 -2.74 14.61 21.35
C GLY A 65 -3.84 14.88 22.35
N HIS A 66 -4.97 15.46 21.90
CA HIS A 66 -6.18 15.65 22.70
C HIS A 66 -7.39 14.99 22.06
N SER A 67 -8.01 14.01 22.76
CA SER A 67 -9.14 13.24 22.22
C SER A 67 -10.33 14.12 21.89
N GLY A 68 -10.87 13.97 20.67
CA GLY A 68 -12.00 14.76 20.17
C GLY A 68 -11.62 16.13 19.63
N ALA A 69 -10.33 16.53 19.65
CA ALA A 69 -9.92 17.85 19.19
C ALA A 69 -10.17 18.05 17.69
N THR A 70 -10.74 19.21 17.34
CA THR A 70 -10.92 19.69 15.97
C THR A 70 -9.81 20.65 15.57
N LEU A 71 -9.51 20.72 14.28
CA LEU A 71 -8.66 21.78 13.74
C LEU A 71 -9.44 23.12 13.71
N LEU A 72 -10.69 23.07 13.26
CA LEU A 72 -11.56 24.23 13.19
C LEU A 72 -11.66 24.95 14.53
N SER A 73 -11.35 26.24 14.55
CA SER A 73 -11.42 27.09 15.74
C SER A 73 -12.86 27.30 16.26
N LYS A 74 -13.84 27.08 15.39
CA LYS A 74 -15.28 27.10 15.69
C LYS A 74 -15.87 25.69 15.83
N GLY A 75 -15.05 24.65 15.77
CA GLY A 75 -15.50 23.28 15.99
C GLY A 75 -15.95 23.05 17.44
N HIS A 76 -16.56 21.90 17.70
CA HIS A 76 -17.08 21.57 19.02
C HIS A 76 -15.99 21.42 20.11
N ARG A 77 -14.72 21.19 19.71
CA ARG A 77 -13.57 21.06 20.62
C ARG A 77 -12.28 21.55 19.95
N PRO A 78 -12.10 22.87 19.75
CA PRO A 78 -10.94 23.39 19.05
C PRO A 78 -9.62 23.02 19.74
N TYR A 79 -8.66 22.47 18.99
CA TYR A 79 -7.35 22.11 19.54
C TYR A 79 -6.62 23.31 20.16
N ILE A 80 -6.74 24.49 19.55
CA ILE A 80 -6.12 25.73 20.05
C ILE A 80 -6.63 26.19 21.43
N GLN A 81 -7.74 25.62 21.91
CA GLN A 81 -8.32 25.91 23.24
C GLN A 81 -7.93 24.84 24.28
N GLN A 82 -7.21 23.78 23.90
CA GLN A 82 -6.84 22.69 24.78
C GLN A 82 -5.51 22.97 25.50
N GLU A 83 -5.34 22.36 26.66
CA GLU A 83 -4.11 22.47 27.44
C GLU A 83 -2.89 21.91 26.69
N GLU A 84 -3.08 20.83 25.92
CA GLU A 84 -2.05 20.20 25.10
C GLU A 84 -1.46 21.15 24.05
N TYR A 85 -2.28 22.05 23.50
CA TYR A 85 -1.80 23.09 22.60
C TYR A 85 -0.83 24.05 23.30
N GLN A 86 -1.18 24.52 24.51
CA GLN A 86 -0.30 25.41 25.28
C GLN A 86 1.02 24.70 25.67
N LYS A 87 0.93 23.44 26.07
CA LYS A 87 2.11 22.60 26.37
C LYS A 87 2.99 22.40 25.13
N ALA A 88 2.38 22.17 23.96
CA ALA A 88 3.10 22.02 22.70
C ALA A 88 3.83 23.30 22.28
N LEU A 89 3.20 24.47 22.46
CA LEU A 89 3.86 25.77 22.24
C LEU A 89 5.03 25.99 23.18
N ALA A 90 4.85 25.73 24.49
CA ALA A 90 5.89 25.85 25.50
C ALA A 90 7.06 24.87 25.27
N PHE A 91 6.78 23.68 24.76
CA PHE A 91 7.80 22.70 24.37
C PHE A 91 8.70 23.21 23.25
N ALA A 92 8.19 24.06 22.36
CA ALA A 92 8.92 24.67 21.24
C ALA A 92 9.73 23.63 20.45
N GLY A 93 9.03 22.64 19.88
CA GLY A 93 9.62 21.52 19.13
C GLY A 93 10.49 21.97 17.96
N ASP A 94 11.63 21.30 17.74
CA ASP A 94 12.44 21.49 16.53
C ASP A 94 11.73 20.88 15.30
N ILE A 95 10.90 19.85 15.53
CA ILE A 95 10.01 19.23 14.54
C ILE A 95 8.60 19.20 15.15
N VAL A 96 7.59 19.60 14.37
CA VAL A 96 6.19 19.55 14.78
C VAL A 96 5.43 18.70 13.76
N VAL A 97 4.91 17.56 14.19
CA VAL A 97 4.08 16.64 13.38
C VAL A 97 2.63 16.93 13.73
N ILE A 98 1.82 17.32 12.74
CA ILE A 98 0.43 17.71 12.95
C ILE A 98 -0.50 16.70 12.29
N HIS A 99 -1.39 16.07 13.07
CA HIS A 99 -2.44 15.17 12.62
C HIS A 99 -3.80 15.61 13.19
N LEU A 100 -4.50 16.47 12.48
CA LEU A 100 -5.83 17.00 12.83
C LEU A 100 -6.75 16.95 11.62
N GLY A 101 -8.07 17.05 11.84
CA GLY A 101 -9.09 17.07 10.80
C GLY A 101 -10.15 15.99 10.94
N ILE A 102 -9.85 14.85 11.58
CA ILE A 102 -10.80 13.72 11.61
C ILE A 102 -12.07 14.03 12.39
N ASN A 103 -11.98 14.80 13.49
CA ASN A 103 -13.15 15.24 14.26
C ASN A 103 -13.90 16.39 13.58
N ASP A 104 -13.26 17.03 12.61
CA ASP A 104 -13.89 18.06 11.79
C ASP A 104 -14.90 17.46 10.81
N THR A 105 -14.88 16.15 10.55
CA THR A 105 -15.90 15.41 9.79
C THR A 105 -17.25 15.30 10.50
N ASP A 106 -17.41 15.86 11.70
CA ASP A 106 -18.70 15.90 12.41
C ASP A 106 -19.70 16.82 11.71
N PRO A 107 -21.01 16.46 11.64
CA PRO A 107 -22.06 17.29 11.04
C PRO A 107 -22.20 18.69 11.63
N HIS A 108 -21.81 18.90 12.89
CA HIS A 108 -21.83 20.23 13.52
C HIS A 108 -20.61 21.08 13.12
N ASN A 109 -19.55 20.49 12.58
CA ASN A 109 -18.31 21.17 12.24
C ASN A 109 -18.22 21.47 10.75
N TRP A 110 -17.99 20.44 9.90
CA TRP A 110 -17.62 20.62 8.51
C TRP A 110 -18.66 21.37 7.67
N PRO A 111 -19.93 20.98 7.66
CA PRO A 111 -20.94 21.69 6.85
C PRO A 111 -21.06 23.18 7.17
N ASN A 112 -20.77 23.55 8.42
CA ASN A 112 -20.96 24.92 8.91
C ASN A 112 -19.70 25.78 8.80
N HIS A 113 -18.49 25.18 8.84
CA HIS A 113 -17.24 25.91 9.03
C HIS A 113 -16.15 25.55 8.04
N ARG A 114 -16.43 24.75 6.98
CA ARG A 114 -15.42 24.27 6.01
C ARG A 114 -14.54 25.37 5.42
N ASN A 115 -15.10 26.57 5.22
CA ASN A 115 -14.39 27.70 4.64
C ASN A 115 -13.31 28.29 5.56
N ASP A 116 -13.37 28.00 6.85
CA ASP A 116 -12.38 28.46 7.85
C ASP A 116 -11.19 27.49 7.96
N PHE A 117 -11.30 26.25 7.49
CA PHE A 117 -10.34 25.16 7.75
C PHE A 117 -8.90 25.50 7.33
N VAL A 118 -8.69 25.95 6.11
CA VAL A 118 -7.35 26.31 5.60
C VAL A 118 -6.76 27.45 6.42
N LYS A 119 -7.55 28.50 6.68
CA LYS A 119 -7.12 29.65 7.49
C LYS A 119 -6.74 29.24 8.91
N ASP A 120 -7.56 28.41 9.55
CA ASP A 120 -7.31 27.94 10.92
C ASP A 120 -6.06 27.07 10.98
N TYR A 121 -5.83 26.22 9.96
CA TYR A 121 -4.62 25.40 9.87
C TYR A 121 -3.37 26.27 9.69
N LEU A 122 -3.41 27.26 8.82
CA LEU A 122 -2.30 28.22 8.65
C LEU A 122 -2.02 28.98 9.94
N THR A 123 -3.05 29.36 10.69
CA THR A 123 -2.93 30.04 11.99
C THR A 123 -2.24 29.12 13.01
N LEU A 124 -2.61 27.83 13.06
CA LEU A 124 -1.98 26.83 13.91
C LEU A 124 -0.49 26.69 13.58
N ILE A 125 -0.13 26.52 12.31
CA ILE A 125 1.27 26.43 11.86
C ILE A 125 2.04 27.68 12.24
N PHE A 126 1.47 28.86 12.00
CA PHE A 126 2.10 30.14 12.36
C PHE A 126 2.40 30.23 13.86
N SER A 127 1.51 29.74 14.74
CA SER A 127 1.72 29.75 16.17
C SER A 127 2.94 28.90 16.59
N PHE A 128 3.13 27.73 15.99
CA PHE A 128 4.33 26.90 16.22
C PHE A 128 5.60 27.54 15.67
N LYS A 129 5.52 28.18 14.50
CA LYS A 129 6.64 28.96 13.94
C LYS A 129 6.99 30.18 14.78
N LYS A 130 6.02 30.80 15.43
CA LYS A 130 6.25 31.89 16.38
C LYS A 130 6.95 31.40 17.65
N ALA A 131 6.57 30.22 18.15
CA ALA A 131 7.23 29.60 19.33
C ALA A 131 8.66 29.12 19.02
N ASN A 132 8.91 28.58 17.82
CA ASN A 132 10.23 28.22 17.32
C ASN A 132 10.32 28.53 15.81
N PRO A 133 10.94 29.67 15.41
CA PRO A 133 11.06 30.05 14.00
C PRO A 133 11.78 29.03 13.12
N LYS A 134 12.61 28.17 13.70
CA LYS A 134 13.35 27.11 13.00
C LYS A 134 12.60 25.78 12.97
N ALA A 135 11.43 25.67 13.59
CA ALA A 135 10.67 24.44 13.63
C ALA A 135 10.39 23.91 12.21
N ARG A 136 10.68 22.66 11.96
CA ARG A 136 10.24 21.95 10.76
C ARG A 136 8.80 21.46 10.97
N ILE A 137 7.90 21.87 10.09
CA ILE A 137 6.50 21.42 10.14
C ILE A 137 6.34 20.21 9.23
N VAL A 138 5.74 19.16 9.74
CA VAL A 138 5.34 17.95 9.04
C VAL A 138 3.83 17.80 9.20
N ILE A 139 3.11 17.78 8.11
CA ILE A 139 1.65 17.66 8.09
C ILE A 139 1.30 16.23 7.70
N ALA A 140 0.48 15.56 8.48
CA ALA A 140 -0.04 14.24 8.13
C ALA A 140 -1.42 14.36 7.47
N ARG A 141 -1.61 13.66 6.34
CA ARG A 141 -2.96 13.33 5.88
C ARG A 141 -3.68 12.58 6.98
N MET A 142 -4.99 12.77 7.09
CA MET A 142 -5.77 12.02 8.07
C MET A 142 -5.66 10.52 7.83
N SER A 143 -5.64 9.74 8.92
CA SER A 143 -5.86 8.29 8.84
C SER A 143 -7.22 7.97 8.21
N PRO A 144 -7.42 6.77 7.65
CA PRO A 144 -8.69 6.42 7.03
C PRO A 144 -9.80 6.27 8.07
N LEU A 145 -11.04 6.41 7.58
CA LEU A 145 -12.24 5.97 8.26
C LEU A 145 -12.72 4.67 7.62
N SER A 146 -13.06 3.67 8.42
CA SER A 146 -13.64 2.44 7.90
C SER A 146 -15.10 2.66 7.50
N HIS A 147 -15.55 1.95 6.45
CA HIS A 147 -16.96 1.86 6.04
C HIS A 147 -17.93 1.48 7.19
N ARG A 148 -17.41 0.91 8.28
CA ARG A 148 -18.17 0.56 9.48
C ARG A 148 -18.51 1.78 10.35
N HIS A 149 -18.00 2.97 10.04
CA HIS A 149 -18.34 4.18 10.78
C HIS A 149 -19.83 4.50 10.64
N PRO A 150 -20.58 4.77 11.74
CA PRO A 150 -22.05 4.91 11.69
C PRO A 150 -22.57 5.98 10.73
N ARG A 151 -21.77 7.02 10.48
CA ARG A 151 -22.12 8.13 9.57
C ARG A 151 -21.33 8.08 8.26
N PHE A 152 -20.77 6.93 7.90
CA PHE A 152 -19.89 6.81 6.73
C PHE A 152 -20.58 7.33 5.46
N GLU A 153 -21.75 6.77 5.14
CA GLU A 153 -22.52 7.13 3.95
C GLU A 153 -23.31 8.45 4.08
N SER A 154 -23.49 8.97 5.31
CA SER A 154 -24.29 10.18 5.55
C SER A 154 -23.46 11.46 5.64
N GLY A 155 -22.29 11.48 5.02
CA GLY A 155 -21.45 12.65 4.84
C GLY A 155 -20.02 12.50 5.33
N THR A 156 -19.75 11.71 6.37
CA THR A 156 -18.40 11.59 6.96
C THR A 156 -17.33 11.17 5.95
N ARG A 157 -17.62 10.21 5.07
CA ARG A 157 -16.74 9.78 3.98
C ARG A 157 -16.38 10.94 3.04
N ASP A 158 -17.40 11.67 2.61
CA ASP A 158 -17.23 12.74 1.62
C ASP A 158 -16.52 13.93 2.23
N TRP A 159 -16.88 14.31 3.47
CA TRP A 159 -16.17 15.36 4.22
C TRP A 159 -14.73 15.00 4.53
N HIS A 160 -14.45 13.74 4.84
CA HIS A 160 -13.08 13.27 4.99
C HIS A 160 -12.27 13.51 3.69
N ALA A 161 -12.83 13.17 2.53
CA ALA A 161 -12.17 13.42 1.24
C ALA A 161 -11.93 14.92 0.97
N GLU A 162 -12.91 15.78 1.28
CA GLU A 162 -12.77 17.23 1.17
C GLU A 162 -11.67 17.78 2.10
N ILE A 163 -11.62 17.31 3.36
CA ILE A 163 -10.60 17.73 4.33
C ILE A 163 -9.21 17.28 3.89
N GLN A 164 -9.05 16.07 3.33
CA GLN A 164 -7.79 15.61 2.79
C GLN A 164 -7.24 16.53 1.68
N GLN A 165 -8.14 17.08 0.83
CA GLN A 165 -7.76 18.06 -0.19
C GLN A 165 -7.33 19.40 0.45
N ALA A 166 -8.06 19.85 1.48
CA ALA A 166 -7.71 21.07 2.21
C ALA A 166 -6.34 20.92 2.93
N ILE A 167 -6.06 19.78 3.53
CA ILE A 167 -4.74 19.48 4.15
C ILE A 167 -3.62 19.53 3.11
N ALA A 168 -3.83 18.94 1.93
CA ALA A 168 -2.85 18.98 0.85
C ALA A 168 -2.58 20.42 0.36
N LEU A 169 -3.63 21.24 0.27
CA LEU A 169 -3.51 22.66 -0.07
C LEU A 169 -2.68 23.43 0.97
N VAL A 170 -2.92 23.19 2.27
CA VAL A 170 -2.14 23.81 3.36
C VAL A 170 -0.67 23.42 3.26
N ALA A 171 -0.36 22.14 3.02
CA ALA A 171 1.01 21.67 2.87
C ALA A 171 1.70 22.36 1.67
N GLN A 172 1.00 22.49 0.55
CA GLN A 172 1.50 23.20 -0.64
C GLN A 172 1.77 24.69 -0.34
N GLN A 173 0.84 25.40 0.30
CA GLN A 173 0.96 26.83 0.61
C GLN A 173 2.09 27.13 1.60
N THR A 174 2.38 26.21 2.50
CA THR A 174 3.40 26.36 3.54
C THR A 174 4.74 25.74 3.20
N ASN A 175 4.84 25.03 2.06
CA ASN A 175 5.97 24.19 1.70
C ASN A 175 6.36 23.20 2.83
N ALA A 176 5.36 22.77 3.62
CA ALA A 176 5.55 21.76 4.65
C ALA A 176 5.58 20.36 4.02
N GLN A 177 6.37 19.47 4.61
CA GLN A 177 6.33 18.07 4.18
C GLN A 177 4.98 17.46 4.51
N LEU A 178 4.31 16.93 3.48
CA LEU A 178 3.07 16.17 3.63
C LEU A 178 3.41 14.68 3.70
N ILE A 179 3.06 14.05 4.82
CA ILE A 179 3.17 12.59 5.00
C ILE A 179 1.78 11.95 4.95
N ASP A 180 1.73 10.66 4.73
CA ASP A 180 0.48 9.96 4.51
C ASP A 180 0.18 8.98 5.66
N PHE A 181 -0.85 9.29 6.46
CA PHE A 181 -1.41 8.38 7.46
C PHE A 181 -2.62 7.59 6.94
N HIS A 182 -3.10 7.94 5.73
CA HIS A 182 -4.25 7.29 5.12
C HIS A 182 -3.87 5.96 4.45
N GLU A 183 -3.06 6.05 3.40
CA GLU A 183 -2.76 4.92 2.52
C GLU A 183 -2.20 3.69 3.26
N PRO A 184 -1.24 3.84 4.18
CA PRO A 184 -0.67 2.68 4.90
C PRO A 184 -1.66 1.93 5.79
N LEU A 185 -2.81 2.52 6.13
CA LEU A 185 -3.86 1.90 6.94
C LEU A 185 -5.14 1.60 6.16
N TYR A 186 -5.33 2.20 4.99
CA TYR A 186 -6.58 2.13 4.24
C TYR A 186 -6.95 0.71 3.82
N HIS A 187 -5.97 -0.09 3.51
CA HIS A 187 -6.14 -1.49 3.12
C HIS A 187 -6.18 -2.46 4.31
N PHE A 188 -6.19 -1.93 5.54
CA PHE A 188 -6.18 -2.71 6.79
C PHE A 188 -7.34 -2.31 7.72
N PRO A 189 -8.62 -2.43 7.29
CA PRO A 189 -9.77 -2.00 8.09
C PRO A 189 -9.87 -2.70 9.44
N GLN A 190 -9.29 -3.91 9.61
CA GLN A 190 -9.21 -4.62 10.88
C GLN A 190 -8.31 -3.91 11.90
N MET A 191 -7.37 -3.07 11.45
CA MET A 191 -6.55 -2.27 12.36
C MET A 191 -7.29 -1.05 12.95
N LEU A 192 -8.54 -0.82 12.54
CA LEU A 192 -9.43 0.24 13.04
C LEU A 192 -10.62 -0.38 13.78
N PRO A 193 -10.46 -0.91 15.01
CA PRO A 193 -11.49 -1.71 15.70
C PRO A 193 -12.85 -1.00 15.83
N ASP A 194 -12.84 0.29 16.07
CA ASP A 194 -14.03 1.15 16.21
C ASP A 194 -14.31 2.00 14.95
N ALA A 195 -13.72 1.62 13.81
CA ALA A 195 -13.82 2.29 12.52
C ALA A 195 -13.06 3.62 12.37
N VAL A 196 -12.37 4.09 13.40
CA VAL A 196 -11.66 5.39 13.44
C VAL A 196 -10.24 5.26 13.99
N HIS A 197 -10.09 4.61 15.15
CA HIS A 197 -8.84 4.61 15.90
C HIS A 197 -7.98 3.39 15.58
N PRO A 198 -6.72 3.60 15.18
CA PRO A 198 -5.79 2.50 14.96
C PRO A 198 -5.51 1.73 16.26
N ASN A 199 -5.43 0.40 16.16
CA ASN A 199 -4.89 -0.43 17.22
C ASN A 199 -3.35 -0.25 17.33
N ALA A 200 -2.70 -1.00 18.23
CA ALA A 200 -1.25 -0.88 18.44
C ALA A 200 -0.43 -1.16 17.17
N GLN A 201 -0.85 -2.09 16.30
CA GLN A 201 -0.19 -2.37 15.03
C GLN A 201 -0.32 -1.19 14.07
N GLY A 202 -1.53 -0.64 13.92
CA GLY A 202 -1.76 0.56 13.10
C GLY A 202 -0.96 1.77 13.62
N ALA A 203 -0.90 1.97 14.93
CA ALA A 203 -0.08 3.02 15.53
C ALA A 203 1.42 2.85 15.24
N ALA A 204 1.93 1.62 15.23
CA ALA A 204 3.31 1.34 14.85
C ALA A 204 3.59 1.68 13.37
N ILE A 205 2.65 1.43 12.48
CA ILE A 205 2.75 1.84 11.06
C ILE A 205 2.84 3.37 10.95
N LEU A 206 1.98 4.11 11.66
CA LEU A 206 2.03 5.57 11.66
C LEU A 206 3.37 6.09 12.20
N ALA A 207 3.93 5.45 13.23
CA ALA A 207 5.25 5.79 13.76
C ALA A 207 6.37 5.60 12.72
N GLN A 208 6.32 4.53 11.91
CA GLN A 208 7.27 4.30 10.83
C GLN A 208 7.19 5.38 9.74
N VAL A 209 5.97 5.82 9.38
CA VAL A 209 5.78 6.93 8.44
C VAL A 209 6.47 8.20 8.95
N VAL A 210 6.26 8.55 10.22
CA VAL A 210 6.90 9.73 10.82
C VAL A 210 8.42 9.55 10.94
N TYR A 211 8.88 8.35 11.29
CA TYR A 211 10.31 8.03 11.37
C TYR A 211 11.00 8.27 10.02
N GLY A 212 10.47 7.71 8.94
CA GLY A 212 10.98 7.93 7.59
C GLY A 212 11.02 9.41 7.21
N ALA A 213 9.94 10.15 7.52
CA ALA A 213 9.87 11.58 7.26
C ALA A 213 10.91 12.39 8.03
N ILE A 214 11.21 12.04 9.29
CA ILE A 214 12.19 12.75 10.13
C ILE A 214 13.62 12.44 9.72
N THR A 215 13.92 11.16 9.50
CA THR A 215 15.29 10.67 9.27
C THR A 215 15.69 10.62 7.79
N GLY A 216 14.70 10.53 6.89
CA GLY A 216 14.92 10.22 5.49
C GLY A 216 15.24 8.75 5.24
N ASP A 217 15.21 7.90 6.26
CA ASP A 217 15.48 6.46 6.16
C ASP A 217 14.19 5.69 5.89
N TYR A 218 14.11 5.12 4.71
CA TYR A 218 13.01 4.28 4.24
C TYR A 218 13.46 2.83 3.98
N GLY A 219 14.59 2.40 4.55
CA GLY A 219 15.09 1.03 4.44
C GLY A 219 15.86 0.73 3.14
N GLY A 220 16.39 1.76 2.45
CA GLY A 220 17.17 1.60 1.24
C GLY A 220 16.33 1.31 -0.01
N LEU A 221 16.94 0.68 -1.03
CA LEU A 221 16.29 0.41 -2.32
C LEU A 221 15.30 -0.75 -2.23
N GLN A 222 14.01 -0.44 -2.37
CA GLN A 222 12.92 -1.39 -2.45
C GLN A 222 12.22 -1.29 -3.80
N LEU A 223 11.93 -2.43 -4.42
CA LEU A 223 11.32 -2.53 -5.74
C LEU A 223 10.09 -3.45 -5.67
N PRO A 224 9.07 -3.22 -6.52
CA PRO A 224 7.96 -4.17 -6.67
C PRO A 224 8.44 -5.59 -6.96
N GLU A 225 7.79 -6.58 -6.37
CA GLU A 225 8.15 -8.00 -6.52
C GLU A 225 8.10 -8.47 -7.98
N ILE A 226 7.23 -7.88 -8.78
CA ILE A 226 7.11 -8.18 -10.19
C ILE A 226 8.38 -7.87 -11.00
N TYR A 227 9.31 -7.05 -10.47
CA TYR A 227 10.60 -6.81 -11.11
C TYR A 227 11.56 -7.96 -10.76
N SER A 228 11.71 -8.87 -11.68
CA SER A 228 12.64 -10.02 -11.55
C SER A 228 13.30 -10.35 -12.89
N ASP A 229 14.26 -11.25 -12.87
CA ASP A 229 14.83 -11.82 -14.10
C ASP A 229 13.71 -12.38 -14.97
N ASN A 230 13.91 -12.43 -16.28
CA ASN A 230 12.96 -12.94 -17.28
C ASN A 230 11.67 -12.12 -17.46
N MET A 231 11.49 -10.95 -16.81
CA MET A 231 10.26 -10.17 -16.92
C MET A 231 9.98 -9.71 -18.34
N VAL A 232 8.69 -9.51 -18.64
CA VAL A 232 8.22 -8.93 -19.90
C VAL A 232 7.73 -7.52 -19.63
N LEU A 233 8.33 -6.52 -20.25
CA LEU A 233 7.87 -5.15 -20.21
C LEU A 233 6.92 -4.89 -21.39
N GLN A 234 5.79 -4.22 -21.12
CA GLN A 234 4.78 -3.94 -22.16
C GLN A 234 5.39 -3.11 -23.27
N HIS A 235 5.40 -3.63 -24.52
CA HIS A 235 5.92 -2.92 -25.67
C HIS A 235 4.97 -1.81 -26.17
N GLY A 236 5.52 -0.89 -27.01
CA GLY A 236 4.75 0.07 -27.76
C GLY A 236 4.21 1.26 -26.97
N GLN A 237 4.57 1.38 -25.71
CA GLN A 237 4.18 2.50 -24.83
C GLN A 237 5.29 2.88 -23.86
N SER A 238 5.19 4.06 -23.28
CA SER A 238 6.07 4.50 -22.19
C SER A 238 5.88 3.62 -20.96
N LEU A 239 6.97 3.33 -20.26
CA LEU A 239 7.00 2.37 -19.15
C LEU A 239 7.41 3.10 -17.87
N PRO A 240 6.49 3.33 -16.92
CA PRO A 240 6.84 3.81 -15.60
C PRO A 240 7.58 2.72 -14.83
N LEU A 241 8.73 3.07 -14.25
CA LEU A 241 9.43 2.26 -13.25
C LEU A 241 9.50 3.07 -11.97
N HIS A 242 9.26 2.44 -10.84
CA HIS A 242 9.16 3.10 -9.54
C HIS A 242 9.70 2.22 -8.41
N GLY A 243 9.86 2.83 -7.27
CA GLY A 243 10.27 2.14 -6.04
C GLY A 243 10.43 3.10 -4.88
N ILE A 244 10.99 2.58 -3.81
CA ILE A 244 11.34 3.32 -2.60
C ILE A 244 12.87 3.34 -2.48
N ALA A 245 13.40 4.43 -1.93
CA ALA A 245 14.79 4.54 -1.47
C ALA A 245 14.87 5.60 -0.36
N ASN A 246 15.99 5.70 0.32
CA ASN A 246 16.17 6.75 1.32
C ASN A 246 16.05 8.14 0.67
N ALA A 247 15.42 9.09 1.36
CA ALA A 247 15.14 10.42 0.84
C ALA A 247 16.41 11.11 0.32
N GLY A 248 16.32 11.74 -0.85
CA GLY A 248 17.44 12.41 -1.49
C GLY A 248 18.45 11.47 -2.19
N THR A 249 18.23 10.15 -2.15
CA THR A 249 19.08 9.19 -2.86
C THR A 249 18.92 9.37 -4.37
N LYS A 250 20.04 9.49 -5.07
CA LYS A 250 20.06 9.53 -6.54
C LYS A 250 19.83 8.13 -7.10
N ILE A 251 18.90 8.01 -8.02
CA ILE A 251 18.53 6.78 -8.71
C ILE A 251 18.96 6.89 -10.17
N THR A 252 19.62 5.87 -10.65
CA THR A 252 19.94 5.71 -12.08
C THR A 252 19.34 4.42 -12.58
N VAL A 253 18.54 4.49 -13.63
CA VAL A 253 17.94 3.34 -14.32
C VAL A 253 18.56 3.24 -15.71
N THR A 254 19.08 2.07 -16.06
CA THR A 254 19.71 1.80 -17.37
C THR A 254 19.07 0.56 -17.99
N ILE A 255 18.65 0.68 -19.24
CA ILE A 255 18.15 -0.45 -20.06
C ILE A 255 18.43 -0.16 -21.55
N GLY A 256 19.06 -1.10 -22.25
CA GLY A 256 19.46 -0.89 -23.63
C GLY A 256 20.34 0.37 -23.77
N ASN A 257 19.94 1.29 -24.63
CA ASN A 257 20.59 2.59 -24.83
C ASN A 257 20.00 3.72 -23.97
N GLN A 258 19.02 3.45 -23.12
CA GLN A 258 18.40 4.44 -22.25
C GLN A 258 19.08 4.48 -20.89
N GLN A 259 19.39 5.68 -20.42
CA GLN A 259 19.83 5.93 -19.04
C GLN A 259 19.04 7.12 -18.49
N LEU A 260 18.29 6.87 -17.43
CA LEU A 260 17.44 7.87 -16.77
C LEU A 260 17.90 8.08 -15.33
N ASN A 261 17.80 9.32 -14.87
CA ASN A 261 18.17 9.71 -13.53
C ASN A 261 16.98 10.39 -12.84
N THR A 262 16.79 10.08 -11.56
CA THR A 262 15.84 10.77 -10.68
C THR A 262 16.41 10.81 -9.27
N THR A 263 15.65 11.37 -8.34
CA THR A 263 16.00 11.42 -6.93
C THR A 263 14.77 11.01 -6.11
N ALA A 264 14.96 10.17 -5.10
CA ALA A 264 13.90 9.84 -4.17
C ALA A 264 13.44 11.11 -3.45
N ASP A 265 12.13 11.34 -3.41
CA ASP A 265 11.52 12.49 -2.76
C ASP A 265 11.64 12.44 -1.22
N SER A 266 11.08 13.43 -0.52
CA SER A 266 11.09 13.47 0.95
C SER A 266 10.31 12.34 1.61
N ASN A 267 9.51 11.59 0.88
CA ASN A 267 8.77 10.41 1.34
C ASN A 267 9.40 9.09 0.83
N GLY A 268 10.61 9.16 0.29
CA GLY A 268 11.37 8.03 -0.21
C GLY A 268 10.90 7.47 -1.55
N LYS A 269 9.90 8.06 -2.19
CA LYS A 269 9.36 7.59 -3.48
C LYS A 269 10.18 8.10 -4.64
N TRP A 270 10.39 7.25 -5.64
CA TRP A 270 11.01 7.62 -6.90
C TRP A 270 10.30 6.99 -8.08
N GLN A 271 10.34 7.65 -9.22
CA GLN A 271 9.81 7.16 -10.48
C GLN A 271 10.64 7.69 -11.64
N VAL A 272 10.75 6.88 -12.69
CA VAL A 272 11.23 7.26 -14.03
C VAL A 272 10.26 6.71 -15.07
N THR A 273 10.28 7.28 -16.28
CA THR A 273 9.47 6.77 -17.40
C THR A 273 10.41 6.46 -18.57
N LEU A 274 10.54 5.19 -18.91
CA LEU A 274 11.28 4.74 -20.08
C LEU A 274 10.50 5.05 -21.36
N ALA A 275 11.22 5.39 -22.40
CA ALA A 275 10.66 5.38 -23.75
C ALA A 275 10.31 3.94 -24.19
N PRO A 276 9.40 3.77 -25.16
CA PRO A 276 9.03 2.45 -25.66
C PRO A 276 10.25 1.61 -26.05
N LEU A 277 10.25 0.34 -25.63
CA LEU A 277 11.28 -0.63 -25.98
C LEU A 277 10.91 -1.36 -27.28
N ALA A 278 11.94 -1.72 -28.08
CA ALA A 278 11.74 -2.53 -29.27
C ALA A 278 11.33 -3.96 -28.87
N ALA A 279 10.28 -4.47 -29.52
CA ALA A 279 9.85 -5.84 -29.34
C ALA A 279 10.94 -6.83 -29.85
N LYS A 280 10.98 -8.03 -29.24
CA LYS A 280 11.89 -9.15 -29.58
C LYS A 280 13.37 -8.94 -29.21
N GLU A 281 13.75 -7.78 -28.68
CA GLU A 281 15.07 -7.60 -28.12
C GLU A 281 15.13 -8.10 -26.67
N THR A 282 16.32 -8.58 -26.27
CA THR A 282 16.61 -8.97 -24.90
C THR A 282 17.44 -7.90 -24.22
N TYR A 283 17.03 -7.48 -23.06
CA TYR A 283 17.62 -6.39 -22.30
C TYR A 283 18.18 -6.87 -20.96
N THR A 284 19.05 -6.06 -20.39
CA THR A 284 19.38 -6.07 -18.98
C THR A 284 18.92 -4.74 -18.39
N LEU A 285 18.04 -4.80 -17.38
CA LEU A 285 17.63 -3.63 -16.61
C LEU A 285 18.52 -3.51 -15.37
N GLN A 286 19.13 -2.34 -15.20
CA GLN A 286 19.91 -2.03 -14.01
C GLN A 286 19.31 -0.82 -13.30
N ILE A 287 19.13 -0.94 -11.99
CA ILE A 287 18.67 0.14 -11.10
C ILE A 287 19.75 0.32 -10.02
N THR A 288 20.27 1.53 -9.91
CA THR A 288 21.28 1.90 -8.92
C THR A 288 20.71 3.01 -8.02
N ALA A 289 20.82 2.85 -6.71
CA ALA A 289 20.38 3.81 -5.71
C ALA A 289 21.53 4.04 -4.70
N GLY A 290 22.27 5.12 -4.86
CA GLY A 290 23.47 5.36 -4.06
C GLY A 290 24.50 4.23 -4.22
N LYS A 291 24.71 3.43 -3.16
CA LYS A 291 25.63 2.26 -3.18
C LYS A 291 24.92 0.94 -3.54
N GLU A 292 23.60 0.93 -3.51
CA GLU A 292 22.81 -0.26 -3.82
C GLU A 292 22.60 -0.40 -5.31
N LYS A 293 22.58 -1.66 -5.78
CA LYS A 293 22.39 -2.00 -7.19
C LYS A 293 21.52 -3.23 -7.30
N ARG A 294 20.54 -3.18 -8.22
CA ARG A 294 19.76 -4.33 -8.67
C ARG A 294 19.94 -4.50 -10.17
N VAL A 295 20.08 -5.71 -10.61
CA VAL A 295 20.27 -6.05 -12.04
C VAL A 295 19.32 -7.18 -12.39
N PHE A 296 18.46 -6.95 -13.37
CA PHE A 296 17.52 -7.92 -13.90
C PHE A 296 17.93 -8.31 -15.31
N LYS A 297 18.12 -9.62 -15.52
CA LYS A 297 18.61 -10.21 -16.76
C LYS A 297 17.47 -10.80 -17.58
N ASN A 298 17.73 -11.01 -18.87
CA ASN A 298 16.79 -11.65 -19.77
C ASN A 298 15.42 -10.97 -19.82
N VAL A 299 15.40 -9.64 -19.69
CA VAL A 299 14.21 -8.80 -19.80
C VAL A 299 13.85 -8.68 -21.27
N VAL A 300 12.58 -8.85 -21.62
CA VAL A 300 12.11 -8.73 -23.00
C VAL A 300 10.96 -7.70 -23.09
N ALA A 301 10.80 -7.08 -24.26
CA ALA A 301 9.63 -6.27 -24.56
C ALA A 301 8.61 -7.09 -25.36
N GLY A 302 7.36 -7.12 -24.89
CA GLY A 302 6.30 -7.91 -25.49
C GLY A 302 4.91 -7.48 -25.00
N GLU A 303 3.89 -8.30 -25.20
CA GLU A 303 2.58 -8.06 -24.59
C GLU A 303 2.48 -8.74 -23.23
N VAL A 304 1.97 -8.00 -22.24
CA VAL A 304 1.73 -8.50 -20.88
C VAL A 304 0.23 -8.61 -20.64
N TRP A 305 -0.22 -9.79 -20.24
CA TRP A 305 -1.63 -10.07 -19.98
C TRP A 305 -1.84 -10.55 -18.55
N LEU A 306 -2.83 -9.97 -17.88
CA LEU A 306 -3.28 -10.42 -16.56
C LEU A 306 -4.41 -11.44 -16.73
N CYS A 307 -4.16 -12.66 -16.25
CA CYS A 307 -5.06 -13.79 -16.30
C CYS A 307 -5.65 -13.99 -14.91
N SER A 308 -6.91 -13.64 -14.69
CA SER A 308 -7.48 -13.60 -13.34
C SER A 308 -8.91 -14.17 -13.29
N GLY A 309 -9.36 -14.49 -12.10
CA GLY A 309 -10.66 -15.08 -11.85
C GLY A 309 -10.67 -16.09 -10.70
N GLN A 310 -11.44 -17.16 -10.88
CA GLN A 310 -11.52 -18.23 -9.87
C GLN A 310 -10.97 -19.58 -10.40
N SER A 311 -11.41 -20.69 -9.84
CA SER A 311 -10.86 -22.04 -10.07
C SER A 311 -10.68 -22.44 -11.53
N ASN A 312 -11.56 -22.01 -12.44
CA ASN A 312 -11.40 -22.30 -13.86
C ASN A 312 -10.22 -21.54 -14.50
N MET A 313 -9.89 -20.35 -14.03
CA MET A 313 -8.66 -19.65 -14.43
C MET A 313 -7.44 -20.24 -13.72
N GLU A 314 -7.55 -20.62 -12.45
CA GLU A 314 -6.48 -21.26 -11.67
C GLU A 314 -6.14 -22.69 -12.18
N PHE A 315 -7.04 -23.32 -12.95
CA PHE A 315 -6.94 -24.71 -13.41
C PHE A 315 -5.62 -25.00 -14.11
N GLU A 316 -4.82 -25.87 -13.48
CA GLU A 316 -3.43 -26.12 -13.85
C GLU A 316 -3.27 -27.01 -15.10
N MET A 317 -2.19 -26.81 -15.86
CA MET A 317 -1.92 -27.55 -17.10
C MET A 317 -1.90 -29.07 -16.93
N PHE A 318 -1.38 -29.58 -15.81
CA PHE A 318 -1.33 -31.04 -15.60
C PHE A 318 -2.73 -31.65 -15.37
N GLN A 319 -3.73 -30.87 -15.03
CA GLN A 319 -5.11 -31.30 -14.86
C GLN A 319 -5.90 -31.28 -16.17
N ALA A 320 -5.40 -30.57 -17.18
CA ALA A 320 -6.05 -30.47 -18.47
C ALA A 320 -5.96 -31.81 -19.23
N SER A 321 -7.04 -32.20 -19.90
CA SER A 321 -7.08 -33.44 -20.72
C SER A 321 -6.00 -33.52 -21.81
N THR A 322 -5.47 -32.37 -22.20
CA THR A 322 -4.38 -32.22 -23.17
C THR A 322 -3.00 -32.10 -22.52
N GLY A 323 -2.94 -32.03 -21.17
CA GLY A 323 -1.72 -31.75 -20.41
C GLY A 323 -0.59 -32.74 -20.70
N GLU A 324 -0.87 -34.05 -20.68
CA GLU A 324 0.14 -35.07 -20.94
C GLU A 324 0.80 -34.92 -22.32
N ARG A 325 0.05 -34.48 -23.32
CA ARG A 325 0.53 -34.24 -24.70
C ARG A 325 1.29 -32.91 -24.81
N ASP A 326 0.76 -31.83 -24.23
CA ASP A 326 1.19 -30.47 -24.53
C ASP A 326 2.31 -29.99 -23.59
N ILE A 327 2.37 -30.46 -22.34
CA ILE A 327 3.43 -30.09 -21.39
C ILE A 327 4.84 -30.45 -21.92
N PRO A 328 5.12 -31.67 -22.43
CA PRO A 328 6.46 -31.98 -22.95
C PRO A 328 6.92 -31.11 -24.12
N GLN A 329 5.98 -30.45 -24.81
CA GLN A 329 6.22 -29.59 -25.97
C GLN A 329 6.19 -28.10 -25.64
N ALA A 330 6.12 -27.74 -24.36
CA ALA A 330 5.87 -26.36 -23.92
C ALA A 330 7.12 -25.48 -23.89
N GLU A 331 8.28 -25.98 -24.31
CA GLU A 331 9.51 -25.19 -24.36
C GLU A 331 9.33 -23.99 -25.29
N ASN A 332 9.26 -22.78 -24.74
CA ASN A 332 9.11 -21.56 -25.52
C ASN A 332 9.73 -20.35 -24.81
N PRO A 333 10.92 -19.89 -25.26
CA PRO A 333 11.59 -18.75 -24.62
C PRO A 333 10.87 -17.41 -24.84
N ASN A 334 9.87 -17.35 -25.70
CA ASN A 334 9.06 -16.15 -25.93
C ASN A 334 7.76 -16.12 -25.12
N ILE A 335 7.52 -17.10 -24.27
CA ILE A 335 6.43 -17.07 -23.28
C ILE A 335 7.07 -16.99 -21.90
N ARG A 336 6.60 -16.08 -21.08
CA ARG A 336 7.04 -15.87 -19.70
C ARG A 336 5.85 -15.95 -18.78
N LEU A 337 6.06 -16.60 -17.65
CA LEU A 337 5.03 -16.93 -16.67
C LEU A 337 5.35 -16.22 -15.35
N PHE A 338 4.38 -15.52 -14.80
CA PHE A 338 4.44 -14.97 -13.44
C PHE A 338 3.22 -15.51 -12.70
N ASP A 339 3.45 -16.45 -11.79
CA ASP A 339 2.39 -17.18 -11.10
C ASP A 339 2.25 -16.71 -9.66
N MET A 340 1.11 -16.11 -9.34
CA MET A 340 0.76 -15.65 -8.00
C MET A 340 0.01 -16.76 -7.26
N GLU A 341 0.77 -17.75 -6.80
CA GLU A 341 0.22 -18.90 -6.10
C GLU A 341 -0.21 -18.54 -4.66
N ALA A 342 -1.42 -18.94 -4.28
CA ALA A 342 -1.92 -18.78 -2.91
C ALA A 342 -1.14 -19.66 -1.92
N ARG A 343 -0.82 -19.14 -0.72
CA ARG A 343 -0.21 -19.92 0.37
C ARG A 343 -1.19 -20.91 0.99
N TRP A 344 -2.45 -20.53 1.06
CA TRP A 344 -3.53 -21.33 1.66
C TRP A 344 -4.68 -21.43 0.68
N ARG A 345 -5.02 -22.65 0.35
CA ARG A 345 -6.14 -22.90 -0.57
C ARG A 345 -7.47 -22.67 0.14
N THR A 346 -8.30 -21.87 -0.49
CA THR A 346 -9.66 -21.54 -0.01
C THR A 346 -10.71 -22.59 -0.35
N ASP A 347 -10.40 -23.51 -1.26
CA ASP A 347 -11.28 -24.62 -1.67
C ASP A 347 -11.37 -25.76 -0.65
N ASN A 348 -10.47 -25.80 0.34
CA ASN A 348 -10.50 -26.73 1.45
C ASN A 348 -11.28 -26.13 2.62
N ALA A 349 -12.31 -26.84 3.08
CA ALA A 349 -13.13 -26.46 4.24
C ALA A 349 -12.43 -26.72 5.58
N ASN A 350 -11.15 -26.39 5.69
CA ASN A 350 -10.34 -26.59 6.89
C ASN A 350 -10.07 -25.27 7.60
N ALA A 351 -10.16 -25.29 8.93
CA ALA A 351 -9.76 -24.14 9.73
C ALA A 351 -8.24 -23.90 9.62
N TRP A 352 -7.86 -22.68 9.27
CA TRP A 352 -6.46 -22.29 9.15
C TRP A 352 -5.80 -22.08 10.52
N GLU A 353 -4.49 -22.24 10.57
CA GLU A 353 -3.69 -21.99 11.76
C GLU A 353 -3.56 -20.49 12.02
N LEU A 354 -3.34 -20.11 13.29
CA LEU A 354 -3.23 -18.70 13.70
C LEU A 354 -2.17 -17.93 12.90
N SER A 355 -1.03 -18.56 12.60
CA SER A 355 0.01 -17.93 11.77
C SER A 355 -0.43 -17.60 10.35
N ALA A 356 -1.34 -18.43 9.78
CA ALA A 356 -1.96 -18.13 8.49
C ALA A 356 -2.92 -16.94 8.61
N LEU A 357 -3.73 -16.91 9.66
CA LEU A 357 -4.68 -15.83 9.94
C LEU A 357 -3.95 -14.49 10.13
N ASP A 358 -2.83 -14.48 10.87
CA ASP A 358 -1.98 -13.30 11.03
C ASP A 358 -1.41 -12.80 9.70
N SER A 359 -0.93 -13.72 8.85
CA SER A 359 -0.40 -13.38 7.53
C SER A 359 -1.49 -12.82 6.60
N ILE A 360 -2.71 -13.38 6.65
CA ILE A 360 -3.86 -12.89 5.88
C ILE A 360 -4.25 -11.48 6.34
N ASN A 361 -4.23 -11.20 7.63
CA ASN A 361 -4.44 -9.85 8.15
C ASN A 361 -3.40 -8.84 7.69
N GLN A 362 -2.23 -9.30 7.22
CA GLN A 362 -1.16 -8.48 6.67
C GLN A 362 -1.12 -8.48 5.13
N LEU A 363 -2.17 -8.96 4.46
CA LEU A 363 -2.27 -9.12 3.01
C LEU A 363 -1.20 -10.05 2.39
N GLN A 364 -0.57 -10.92 3.19
CA GLN A 364 0.49 -11.85 2.77
C GLN A 364 -0.10 -13.18 2.28
N TYR A 365 -1.12 -13.11 1.45
CA TYR A 365 -1.86 -14.28 0.96
C TYR A 365 -1.07 -15.09 -0.09
N TYR A 366 -0.30 -14.42 -0.94
CA TYR A 366 0.44 -15.06 -2.02
C TYR A 366 1.85 -15.49 -1.57
N LYS A 367 2.37 -16.54 -2.21
CA LYS A 367 3.79 -16.88 -2.15
C LYS A 367 4.60 -15.84 -2.90
N PRO A 368 5.90 -15.64 -2.57
CA PRO A 368 6.79 -14.88 -3.43
C PRO A 368 6.81 -15.42 -4.85
N ALA A 369 6.70 -14.56 -5.84
CA ALA A 369 6.64 -14.92 -7.24
C ALA A 369 7.79 -14.29 -8.04
N GLN A 370 8.13 -14.90 -9.17
CA GLN A 370 9.11 -14.37 -10.11
C GLN A 370 8.74 -14.75 -11.53
N TRP A 371 9.23 -14.01 -12.51
CA TRP A 371 9.04 -14.36 -13.90
C TRP A 371 9.88 -15.59 -14.26
N GLU A 372 9.25 -16.58 -14.86
CA GLU A 372 9.89 -17.79 -15.35
C GLU A 372 9.73 -17.94 -16.86
N VAL A 373 10.77 -18.50 -17.51
CA VAL A 373 10.69 -18.88 -18.92
C VAL A 373 9.76 -20.10 -19.04
N CYS A 374 8.86 -20.10 -20.01
CA CYS A 374 7.97 -21.23 -20.25
C CYS A 374 8.78 -22.46 -20.68
N SER A 375 8.59 -23.53 -19.94
CA SER A 375 9.21 -24.85 -20.15
C SER A 375 8.24 -25.94 -19.68
N PRO A 376 8.48 -27.22 -19.98
CA PRO A 376 7.69 -28.32 -19.44
C PRO A 376 7.59 -28.31 -17.90
N LYS A 377 8.64 -27.83 -17.23
CA LYS A 377 8.67 -27.72 -15.77
C LYS A 377 7.78 -26.59 -15.26
N THR A 378 7.93 -25.38 -15.81
CA THR A 378 7.30 -24.16 -15.30
C THR A 378 5.82 -24.07 -15.69
N VAL A 379 5.44 -24.63 -16.85
CA VAL A 379 4.04 -24.62 -17.31
C VAL A 379 3.16 -25.63 -16.59
N ARG A 380 3.74 -26.67 -15.99
CA ARG A 380 3.00 -27.83 -15.46
C ARG A 380 1.94 -27.45 -14.44
N ALA A 381 2.29 -26.58 -13.51
CA ALA A 381 1.37 -26.06 -12.47
C ALA A 381 0.77 -24.70 -12.82
N PHE A 382 1.10 -24.14 -13.98
CA PHE A 382 0.55 -22.86 -14.42
C PHE A 382 -0.86 -23.02 -15.02
N SER A 383 -1.65 -21.94 -15.04
CA SER A 383 -2.98 -21.90 -15.62
C SER A 383 -3.01 -22.43 -17.05
N ALA A 384 -3.83 -23.43 -17.31
CA ALA A 384 -4.05 -23.97 -18.65
C ALA A 384 -4.69 -22.95 -19.58
N VAL A 385 -5.69 -22.21 -19.10
CA VAL A 385 -6.39 -21.17 -19.87
C VAL A 385 -5.43 -20.07 -20.28
N ALA A 386 -4.66 -19.57 -19.31
CA ALA A 386 -3.64 -18.54 -19.57
C ALA A 386 -2.57 -19.03 -20.55
N TYR A 387 -2.05 -20.26 -20.36
CA TYR A 387 -1.04 -20.83 -21.25
C TYR A 387 -1.54 -20.98 -22.69
N TYR A 388 -2.73 -21.56 -22.90
CA TYR A 388 -3.25 -21.75 -24.26
C TYR A 388 -3.56 -20.41 -24.95
N PHE A 389 -4.07 -19.44 -24.21
CA PHE A 389 -4.23 -18.07 -24.71
C PHE A 389 -2.87 -17.47 -25.12
N GLY A 390 -1.90 -17.49 -24.24
CA GLY A 390 -0.57 -16.92 -24.51
C GLY A 390 0.18 -17.64 -25.63
N ARG A 391 0.08 -18.97 -25.71
CA ARG A 391 0.66 -19.77 -26.79
C ARG A 391 0.08 -19.41 -28.16
N ARG A 392 -1.24 -19.24 -28.22
CA ARG A 392 -1.91 -18.80 -29.46
C ARG A 392 -1.50 -17.40 -29.84
N LEU A 393 -1.53 -16.49 -28.89
CA LEU A 393 -1.20 -15.07 -29.10
C LEU A 393 0.27 -14.92 -29.53
N GLN A 394 1.20 -15.63 -28.90
CA GLN A 394 2.61 -15.62 -29.26
C GLN A 394 2.85 -16.07 -30.70
N LYS A 395 2.13 -17.12 -31.13
CA LYS A 395 2.20 -17.63 -32.50
C LYS A 395 1.71 -16.61 -33.53
N GLU A 396 0.59 -15.96 -33.26
CA GLU A 396 -0.03 -15.00 -34.19
C GLU A 396 0.76 -13.68 -34.28
N LEU A 397 1.22 -13.17 -33.15
CA LEU A 397 1.94 -11.89 -33.08
C LEU A 397 3.45 -12.05 -33.33
N ASN A 398 3.98 -13.27 -33.19
CA ASN A 398 5.41 -13.56 -33.29
C ASN A 398 6.27 -12.59 -32.43
N MET A 399 5.85 -12.38 -31.16
CA MET A 399 6.53 -11.54 -30.18
C MET A 399 6.48 -12.18 -28.78
N PRO A 400 7.33 -11.73 -27.82
CA PRO A 400 7.24 -12.20 -26.44
C PRO A 400 5.90 -11.91 -25.80
N ILE A 401 5.39 -12.88 -25.02
CA ILE A 401 4.15 -12.78 -24.26
C ILE A 401 4.45 -13.04 -22.78
N GLY A 402 4.09 -12.10 -21.93
CA GLY A 402 4.09 -12.24 -20.48
C GLY A 402 2.68 -12.56 -19.98
N LEU A 403 2.57 -13.63 -19.20
CA LEU A 403 1.30 -14.07 -18.59
C LEU A 403 1.45 -13.95 -17.07
N ILE A 404 0.65 -13.07 -16.46
CA ILE A 404 0.53 -12.96 -15.01
C ILE A 404 -0.72 -13.75 -14.63
N CYS A 405 -0.57 -14.87 -13.93
CA CYS A 405 -1.70 -15.61 -13.38
C CYS A 405 -1.96 -15.16 -11.95
N ASN A 406 -3.16 -14.64 -11.70
CA ASN A 406 -3.63 -14.26 -10.37
C ASN A 406 -5.09 -14.69 -10.25
N ALA A 407 -5.29 -15.94 -9.87
CA ALA A 407 -6.61 -16.54 -9.75
C ALA A 407 -6.74 -17.30 -8.44
N VAL A 408 -7.93 -17.28 -7.84
CA VAL A 408 -8.18 -17.91 -6.53
C VAL A 408 -9.49 -18.70 -6.57
N GLY A 409 -9.41 -20.00 -6.37
CA GLY A 409 -10.56 -20.90 -6.38
C GLY A 409 -11.67 -20.44 -5.44
N GLY A 410 -12.89 -20.42 -5.96
CA GLY A 410 -14.08 -20.03 -5.21
C GLY A 410 -14.23 -18.54 -4.90
N SER A 411 -13.31 -17.69 -5.34
CA SER A 411 -13.38 -16.26 -5.04
C SER A 411 -14.57 -15.57 -5.73
N PRO A 412 -15.33 -14.72 -5.01
CA PRO A 412 -16.38 -13.91 -5.60
C PRO A 412 -15.83 -12.64 -6.23
N THR A 413 -16.57 -12.05 -7.19
CA THR A 413 -16.17 -10.85 -7.96
C THR A 413 -15.82 -9.66 -7.06
N GLU A 414 -16.58 -9.43 -5.99
CA GLU A 414 -16.38 -8.31 -5.06
C GLU A 414 -15.05 -8.34 -4.33
N ALA A 415 -14.43 -9.52 -4.17
CA ALA A 415 -13.10 -9.63 -3.57
C ALA A 415 -12.00 -8.98 -4.44
N TRP A 416 -12.25 -8.81 -5.73
CA TRP A 416 -11.33 -8.29 -6.74
C TRP A 416 -11.55 -6.82 -7.11
N ILE A 417 -12.48 -6.13 -6.45
CA ILE A 417 -12.80 -4.72 -6.70
C ILE A 417 -12.11 -3.86 -5.64
N ASP A 418 -11.50 -2.74 -6.04
CA ASP A 418 -10.89 -1.81 -5.08
C ASP A 418 -11.91 -1.32 -4.05
N ARG A 419 -11.43 -1.10 -2.83
CA ARG A 419 -12.24 -0.70 -1.69
C ARG A 419 -13.00 0.60 -1.94
N ARG A 420 -12.36 1.60 -2.54
CA ARG A 420 -12.96 2.90 -2.80
C ARG A 420 -14.14 2.80 -3.76
N THR A 421 -14.01 2.03 -4.83
CA THR A 421 -15.13 1.77 -5.76
C THR A 421 -16.31 1.13 -5.03
N LEU A 422 -16.05 0.14 -4.15
CA LEU A 422 -17.12 -0.47 -3.35
C LEU A 422 -17.73 0.52 -2.35
N GLU A 423 -16.93 1.31 -1.66
CA GLU A 423 -17.38 2.31 -0.68
C GLU A 423 -18.30 3.38 -1.30
N TYR A 424 -18.10 3.75 -2.57
CA TYR A 424 -18.90 4.77 -3.25
C TYR A 424 -20.05 4.18 -4.07
N ASP A 425 -19.81 3.10 -4.81
CA ASP A 425 -20.75 2.60 -5.81
C ASP A 425 -21.58 1.40 -5.32
N PHE A 426 -21.10 0.67 -4.27
CA PHE A 426 -21.83 -0.45 -3.69
C PHE A 426 -21.49 -0.68 -2.19
N PRO A 427 -21.65 0.32 -1.32
CA PRO A 427 -21.20 0.24 0.08
C PRO A 427 -21.86 -0.89 0.88
N ARG A 428 -23.10 -1.26 0.54
CA ARG A 428 -23.83 -2.33 1.25
C ARG A 428 -23.12 -3.69 1.21
N ILE A 429 -22.29 -3.97 0.20
CA ILE A 429 -21.60 -5.25 0.10
C ILE A 429 -20.47 -5.40 1.12
N LEU A 430 -19.95 -4.29 1.62
CA LEU A 430 -18.89 -4.26 2.62
C LEU A 430 -19.40 -4.56 4.03
N ASN A 431 -20.68 -4.27 4.30
CA ASN A 431 -21.26 -4.36 5.64
C ASN A 431 -21.53 -5.82 6.03
N ASN A 432 -20.94 -6.27 7.15
CA ASN A 432 -21.13 -7.61 7.70
C ASN A 432 -21.08 -8.70 6.61
N TRP A 433 -20.07 -8.65 5.76
CA TRP A 433 -20.01 -9.42 4.52
C TRP A 433 -20.25 -10.93 4.71
N ARG A 434 -19.88 -11.51 5.85
CA ARG A 434 -20.14 -12.93 6.17
C ARG A 434 -21.60 -13.25 6.44
N GLU A 435 -22.43 -12.24 6.67
CA GLU A 435 -23.88 -12.36 6.89
C GLU A 435 -24.69 -11.71 5.75
N ASN A 436 -24.01 -11.16 4.75
CA ASN A 436 -24.59 -10.33 3.71
C ASN A 436 -25.11 -11.20 2.55
N ASP A 437 -26.40 -11.09 2.21
CA ASP A 437 -27.04 -11.88 1.16
C ASP A 437 -26.62 -11.52 -0.27
N PHE A 438 -25.94 -10.41 -0.47
CA PHE A 438 -25.28 -10.15 -1.76
C PHE A 438 -24.13 -11.11 -2.04
N ILE A 439 -23.57 -11.75 -1.00
CA ILE A 439 -22.51 -12.74 -1.11
C ILE A 439 -23.09 -14.15 -0.99
N MET A 440 -22.71 -15.01 -1.89
CA MET A 440 -23.25 -16.39 -1.99
C MET A 440 -23.07 -17.18 -0.68
N GLY A 441 -24.09 -17.89 -0.26
CA GLY A 441 -24.14 -18.56 1.03
C GLY A 441 -22.97 -19.52 1.29
N TRP A 442 -22.59 -20.36 0.30
CA TRP A 442 -21.46 -21.27 0.46
C TRP A 442 -20.10 -20.54 0.53
N VAL A 443 -19.96 -19.36 -0.12
CA VAL A 443 -18.75 -18.52 -0.03
C VAL A 443 -18.57 -18.02 1.40
N ARG A 444 -19.66 -17.53 2.01
CA ARG A 444 -19.68 -17.08 3.42
C ARG A 444 -19.40 -18.22 4.39
N GLN A 445 -20.02 -19.38 4.19
CA GLN A 445 -19.82 -20.57 5.00
C GLN A 445 -18.35 -21.02 4.98
N ARG A 446 -17.79 -21.20 3.79
CA ARG A 446 -16.39 -21.63 3.62
C ARG A 446 -15.40 -20.67 4.26
N ALA A 447 -15.63 -19.38 4.08
CA ALA A 447 -14.82 -18.36 4.75
C ALA A 447 -14.90 -18.50 6.29
N GLY A 448 -16.10 -18.71 6.83
CA GLY A 448 -16.28 -18.97 8.26
C GLY A 448 -15.53 -20.21 8.77
N GLU A 449 -15.53 -21.29 8.00
CA GLU A 449 -14.79 -22.53 8.30
C GLU A 449 -13.27 -22.29 8.29
N ASN A 450 -12.75 -21.58 7.28
CA ASN A 450 -11.33 -21.28 7.17
C ASN A 450 -10.81 -20.43 8.35
N ILE A 451 -11.60 -19.47 8.83
CA ILE A 451 -11.21 -18.59 9.94
C ILE A 451 -11.76 -19.00 11.30
N ALA A 452 -12.23 -20.25 11.47
CA ALA A 452 -12.87 -20.71 12.70
C ALA A 452 -11.98 -20.60 13.96
N LYS A 453 -10.66 -20.54 13.81
CA LYS A 453 -9.70 -20.33 14.92
C LYS A 453 -9.45 -18.86 15.24
N ALA A 454 -9.98 -17.93 14.44
CA ALA A 454 -9.77 -16.51 14.67
C ALA A 454 -10.39 -16.03 15.97
N THR A 455 -9.65 -15.27 16.75
CA THR A 455 -10.13 -14.56 17.93
C THR A 455 -10.54 -13.13 17.63
N ASP A 456 -9.99 -12.54 16.56
CA ASP A 456 -10.36 -11.21 16.07
C ASP A 456 -11.68 -11.30 15.28
N LYS A 457 -12.68 -10.50 15.68
CA LYS A 457 -13.95 -10.38 14.96
C LYS A 457 -13.81 -9.79 13.57
N LEU A 458 -12.74 -9.04 13.33
CA LEU A 458 -12.41 -8.39 12.08
C LEU A 458 -11.38 -9.18 11.25
N GLN A 459 -11.21 -10.47 11.55
CA GLN A 459 -10.33 -11.35 10.79
C GLN A 459 -10.64 -11.27 9.29
N ARG A 460 -9.61 -10.96 8.50
CA ARG A 460 -9.68 -10.90 7.05
C ARG A 460 -9.75 -12.30 6.42
N HIS A 461 -10.27 -12.33 5.19
CA HIS A 461 -10.33 -13.55 4.39
C HIS A 461 -10.22 -13.22 2.88
N PRO A 462 -9.60 -14.06 2.03
CA PRO A 462 -9.49 -13.81 0.59
C PRO A 462 -10.82 -13.59 -0.13
N TYR A 463 -11.93 -14.11 0.40
CA TYR A 463 -13.28 -13.88 -0.15
C TYR A 463 -13.94 -12.59 0.34
N GLU A 464 -13.33 -11.88 1.28
CA GLU A 464 -13.82 -10.58 1.74
C GLU A 464 -13.80 -9.57 0.59
N PRO A 465 -14.85 -8.74 0.43
CA PRO A 465 -14.83 -7.66 -0.55
C PRO A 465 -13.56 -6.80 -0.48
N ALA A 466 -12.96 -6.53 -1.63
CA ALA A 466 -11.69 -5.83 -1.85
C ALA A 466 -10.41 -6.59 -1.45
N TYR A 467 -10.47 -7.71 -0.75
CA TYR A 467 -9.26 -8.36 -0.23
C TYR A 467 -8.26 -8.78 -1.33
N LEU A 468 -8.74 -9.51 -2.36
CA LEU A 468 -7.87 -10.00 -3.43
C LEU A 468 -7.37 -8.86 -4.34
N PHE A 469 -8.14 -7.78 -4.42
CA PHE A 469 -7.64 -6.55 -5.04
C PHE A 469 -6.46 -6.00 -4.25
N GLU A 470 -6.61 -5.82 -2.94
CA GLU A 470 -5.59 -5.25 -2.05
C GLU A 470 -4.32 -6.13 -1.97
N ALA A 471 -4.49 -7.44 -1.87
CA ALA A 471 -3.38 -8.38 -1.75
C ALA A 471 -2.70 -8.73 -3.09
N GLY A 472 -3.44 -8.69 -4.21
CA GLY A 472 -2.96 -9.27 -5.47
C GLY A 472 -3.01 -8.36 -6.69
N ILE A 473 -3.92 -7.38 -6.76
CA ILE A 473 -4.02 -6.47 -7.92
C ILE A 473 -3.28 -5.16 -7.66
N LEU A 474 -3.46 -4.57 -6.49
CA LEU A 474 -2.81 -3.31 -6.12
C LEU A 474 -1.27 -3.36 -6.26
N PRO A 475 -0.56 -4.43 -5.87
CA PRO A 475 0.88 -4.54 -6.10
C PRO A 475 1.30 -4.55 -7.58
N LEU A 476 0.37 -4.87 -8.50
CA LEU A 476 0.60 -4.91 -9.94
C LEU A 476 0.17 -3.62 -10.65
N ALA A 477 -0.62 -2.76 -10.01
CA ALA A 477 -1.37 -1.67 -10.64
C ALA A 477 -0.50 -0.68 -11.44
N GLN A 478 0.76 -0.48 -11.05
CA GLN A 478 1.70 0.40 -11.77
C GLN A 478 2.55 -0.35 -12.82
N TYR A 479 2.36 -1.66 -12.98
CA TYR A 479 3.04 -2.45 -14.02
C TYR A 479 2.17 -2.44 -15.29
N PRO A 480 2.63 -1.84 -16.40
CA PRO A 480 1.81 -1.72 -17.59
C PRO A 480 1.47 -3.09 -18.19
N ILE A 481 0.19 -3.31 -18.45
CA ILE A 481 -0.33 -4.51 -19.09
C ILE A 481 -1.12 -4.15 -20.36
N LYS A 482 -1.20 -5.10 -21.29
CA LYS A 482 -2.01 -4.98 -22.51
C LYS A 482 -3.50 -5.07 -22.21
N GLY A 483 -3.87 -6.03 -21.35
CA GLY A 483 -5.25 -6.30 -21.03
C GLY A 483 -5.43 -7.44 -20.06
N VAL A 484 -6.66 -7.82 -19.84
CA VAL A 484 -7.11 -8.84 -18.89
C VAL A 484 -7.85 -9.94 -19.62
N ILE A 485 -7.58 -11.20 -19.23
CA ILE A 485 -8.49 -12.30 -19.47
C ILE A 485 -9.10 -12.74 -18.14
N TRP A 486 -10.42 -12.85 -18.08
CA TRP A 486 -11.20 -13.06 -16.86
C TRP A 486 -12.07 -14.30 -16.94
N TYR A 487 -11.94 -15.24 -15.99
CA TYR A 487 -12.78 -16.43 -15.91
C TYR A 487 -13.28 -16.63 -14.49
N GLN A 488 -14.48 -16.11 -14.22
CA GLN A 488 -15.14 -16.15 -12.91
C GLN A 488 -16.65 -15.96 -13.09
N GLY A 489 -17.45 -16.40 -12.14
CA GLY A 489 -18.89 -16.11 -12.09
C GLY A 489 -19.70 -17.11 -11.26
N GLU A 490 -19.19 -18.31 -11.02
CA GLU A 490 -19.89 -19.37 -10.28
C GLU A 490 -20.18 -18.92 -8.84
N SER A 491 -19.25 -18.19 -8.23
CA SER A 491 -19.40 -17.66 -6.86
C SER A 491 -20.37 -16.49 -6.73
N ASN A 492 -20.93 -16.01 -7.84
CA ASN A 492 -21.91 -14.93 -7.89
C ASN A 492 -23.21 -15.32 -8.64
N ALA A 493 -23.36 -16.60 -9.01
CA ALA A 493 -24.47 -17.08 -9.86
C ALA A 493 -25.86 -16.97 -9.21
N HIS A 494 -25.94 -16.82 -7.88
CA HIS A 494 -27.18 -16.71 -7.13
C HIS A 494 -27.92 -15.37 -7.34
N ASN A 495 -27.23 -14.32 -7.78
CA ASN A 495 -27.80 -12.98 -7.98
C ASN A 495 -27.21 -12.32 -9.23
N LYS A 496 -27.92 -12.46 -10.36
CA LYS A 496 -27.47 -11.97 -11.68
C LYS A 496 -27.34 -10.45 -11.74
N GLU A 497 -28.27 -9.73 -11.12
CA GLU A 497 -28.29 -8.27 -11.11
C GLU A 497 -27.10 -7.72 -10.33
N ALA A 498 -26.84 -8.26 -9.14
CA ALA A 498 -25.69 -7.89 -8.34
C ALA A 498 -24.38 -8.23 -9.08
N HIS A 499 -24.30 -9.43 -9.71
CA HIS A 499 -23.09 -9.83 -10.45
C HIS A 499 -22.84 -8.92 -11.68
N SER A 500 -23.87 -8.56 -12.43
CA SER A 500 -23.74 -7.61 -13.55
C SER A 500 -23.18 -6.26 -13.09
N LYS A 501 -23.68 -5.74 -11.97
CA LYS A 501 -23.16 -4.52 -11.35
C LYS A 501 -21.71 -4.68 -10.91
N LEU A 502 -21.39 -5.74 -10.17
CA LEU A 502 -20.05 -6.02 -9.65
C LEU A 502 -19.02 -6.17 -10.78
N PHE A 503 -19.35 -6.88 -11.86
CA PHE A 503 -18.44 -7.03 -12.98
C PHE A 503 -18.17 -5.68 -13.68
N THR A 504 -19.20 -4.83 -13.81
CA THR A 504 -19.01 -3.46 -14.32
C THR A 504 -18.09 -2.64 -13.43
N LEU A 505 -18.27 -2.73 -12.11
CA LEU A 505 -17.41 -2.04 -11.13
C LEU A 505 -15.99 -2.60 -11.14
N LEU A 506 -15.80 -3.91 -11.30
CA LEU A 506 -14.48 -4.53 -11.44
C LEU A 506 -13.71 -3.95 -12.63
N VAL A 507 -14.34 -3.89 -13.80
CA VAL A 507 -13.72 -3.34 -15.01
C VAL A 507 -13.37 -1.86 -14.82
N LYS A 508 -14.28 -1.06 -14.22
CA LYS A 508 -14.06 0.35 -13.89
C LYS A 508 -12.88 0.52 -12.94
N SER A 509 -12.87 -0.25 -11.85
CA SER A 509 -11.83 -0.28 -10.82
C SER A 509 -10.45 -0.53 -11.43
N TRP A 510 -10.28 -1.63 -12.14
CA TRP A 510 -8.98 -1.99 -12.72
C TRP A 510 -8.51 -1.03 -13.80
N ARG A 511 -9.41 -0.51 -14.64
CA ARG A 511 -9.05 0.52 -15.62
C ARG A 511 -8.55 1.79 -14.96
N THR A 512 -9.11 2.15 -13.82
CA THR A 512 -8.67 3.32 -13.03
C THR A 512 -7.29 3.06 -12.42
N GLU A 513 -7.10 1.92 -11.74
CA GLU A 513 -5.87 1.59 -11.05
C GLU A 513 -4.67 1.39 -11.98
N PHE A 514 -4.89 0.75 -13.12
CA PHE A 514 -3.87 0.61 -14.17
C PHE A 514 -3.70 1.87 -15.04
N ASN A 515 -4.42 2.95 -14.71
CA ASN A 515 -4.42 4.19 -15.48
C ASN A 515 -4.60 3.95 -17.00
N ASN A 516 -5.48 3.02 -17.37
CA ASN A 516 -5.76 2.64 -18.75
C ASN A 516 -7.26 2.49 -18.99
N PRO A 517 -7.99 3.60 -19.29
CA PRO A 517 -9.44 3.59 -19.45
C PRO A 517 -9.94 2.73 -20.63
N GLN A 518 -9.05 2.40 -21.57
CA GLN A 518 -9.36 1.56 -22.73
C GLN A 518 -8.82 0.12 -22.59
N MET A 519 -8.32 -0.26 -21.41
CA MET A 519 -7.77 -1.60 -21.20
C MET A 519 -8.82 -2.67 -21.57
N PRO A 520 -8.49 -3.57 -22.52
CA PRO A 520 -9.42 -4.63 -22.93
C PRO A 520 -9.59 -5.66 -21.81
N PHE A 521 -10.84 -6.10 -21.66
CA PHE A 521 -11.23 -7.24 -20.84
C PHE A 521 -11.86 -8.29 -21.73
N TYR A 522 -11.23 -9.45 -21.83
CA TYR A 522 -11.81 -10.64 -22.42
C TYR A 522 -12.31 -11.55 -21.30
N TYR A 523 -13.57 -11.92 -21.32
CA TYR A 523 -14.14 -12.78 -20.29
C TYR A 523 -14.76 -14.02 -20.89
N VAL A 524 -14.73 -15.09 -20.13
CA VAL A 524 -15.30 -16.39 -20.52
C VAL A 524 -16.74 -16.46 -20.01
N GLN A 525 -17.67 -16.76 -20.91
CA GLN A 525 -19.03 -17.09 -20.51
C GLN A 525 -19.02 -18.46 -19.83
N LEU A 526 -19.62 -18.54 -18.64
CA LEU A 526 -19.78 -19.81 -17.94
C LEU A 526 -20.63 -20.78 -18.74
N SER A 527 -20.28 -22.07 -18.68
CA SER A 527 -21.15 -23.13 -19.18
C SER A 527 -22.42 -23.23 -18.33
N SER A 528 -23.51 -23.70 -18.94
CA SER A 528 -24.72 -24.03 -18.20
C SER A 528 -24.38 -25.12 -17.16
N ILE A 529 -24.66 -24.86 -15.90
CA ILE A 529 -24.63 -25.86 -14.85
C ILE A 529 -26.04 -26.36 -14.70
N ASN A 530 -26.29 -27.62 -15.07
CA ASN A 530 -27.57 -28.30 -14.86
C ASN A 530 -27.70 -28.77 -13.43
#